data_ad99c3611c96e16b16be22ec3fe5ee38
#
_entry.id   ad99c3611c96e16b16be22ec3fe5ee38
#
_cell.length_a   1.000
_cell.length_b   1.000
_cell.length_c   1.000
_cell.angle_alpha   90.00
_cell.angle_beta   90.00
_cell.angle_gamma   90.00
#
_symmetry.space_group_name_H-M   'P 1'
#
loop_
_entity.id
_entity.type
_entity.pdbx_description
1 polymer ?
#
loop_
_entity_poly.entity_id
_entity_poly.type
_entity_poly.pdbx_seq_one_letter_code
_entity_poly.pdbx_strand_id
1 'polypeptide(L)'
;INVLIWGLVIYIILILVSKPFFLSYKGDKQTTLRVLTIFGSTTFFGTPIVSAIYGPVGVMYSSIFNIGYRIFLYSYGYIKMSGLKMEAKNIKAMFVNPIIIATFAGLFIWLFQGYLPQVSVTGAEGEISQVAFLRIDQTAPWLFQPMDYLAGLSSPLAWLAIGATLGEVSFKKAASEKTSWYYSLVKVVFVPALNIVILAVLTATNILPVNFEALATIVIMMATPAATVAAAYAISFDREALLASNASLLSTIFAVVLTPVWIVVLQMIHGIGLFS
;
A
#
# COMPACT_ATOMS: atom_id res chain seq x y z
N ILE A 1 -6.83 -9.31 12.14
CA ILE A 1 -7.48 -10.05 11.06
C ILE A 1 -8.30 -9.12 10.17
N ASN A 2 -9.17 -8.27 10.72
CA ASN A 2 -10.07 -7.40 9.93
C ASN A 2 -9.32 -6.50 8.94
N VAL A 3 -8.16 -5.94 9.32
CA VAL A 3 -7.30 -5.15 8.43
C VAL A 3 -6.75 -5.98 7.26
N LEU A 4 -6.43 -7.26 7.48
CA LEU A 4 -6.00 -8.18 6.41
C LEU A 4 -7.14 -8.43 5.42
N ILE A 5 -8.33 -8.75 5.94
CA ILE A 5 -9.53 -8.98 5.12
C ILE A 5 -9.82 -7.73 4.30
N TRP A 6 -9.84 -6.56 4.94
CA TRP A 6 -10.08 -5.30 4.25
C TRP A 6 -9.00 -4.99 3.21
N GLY A 7 -7.72 -5.22 3.53
CA GLY A 7 -6.61 -5.05 2.60
C GLY A 7 -6.72 -5.90 1.34
N LEU A 8 -7.39 -7.05 1.40
CA LEU A 8 -7.69 -7.86 0.22
C LEU A 8 -8.94 -7.36 -0.52
N VAL A 9 -10.01 -7.08 0.22
CA VAL A 9 -11.32 -6.70 -0.34
C VAL A 9 -11.26 -5.34 -1.04
N ILE A 10 -10.56 -4.34 -0.47
CA ILE A 10 -10.52 -2.99 -1.05
C ILE A 10 -9.87 -2.98 -2.45
N TYR A 11 -8.85 -3.80 -2.72
CA TYR A 11 -8.25 -3.85 -4.05
C TYR A 11 -9.20 -4.45 -5.08
N ILE A 12 -10.03 -5.43 -4.70
CA ILE A 12 -11.10 -5.96 -5.55
C ILE A 12 -12.12 -4.85 -5.84
N ILE A 13 -12.55 -4.12 -4.82
CA ILE A 13 -13.48 -2.98 -4.98
C ILE A 13 -12.88 -1.92 -5.92
N LEU A 14 -11.62 -1.53 -5.71
CA LEU A 14 -10.95 -0.53 -6.53
C LEU A 14 -10.77 -0.98 -7.99
N ILE A 15 -10.53 -2.27 -8.24
CA ILE A 15 -10.48 -2.83 -9.60
C ILE A 15 -11.82 -2.63 -10.31
N LEU A 16 -12.93 -2.80 -9.62
CA LEU A 16 -14.28 -2.61 -10.16
C LEU A 16 -14.63 -1.12 -10.30
N VAL A 17 -14.47 -0.36 -9.21
CA VAL A 17 -14.90 1.03 -9.09
C VAL A 17 -13.99 2.00 -9.87
N SER A 18 -12.72 1.65 -10.13
CA SER A 18 -11.84 2.51 -10.95
C SER A 18 -12.29 2.66 -12.40
N LYS A 19 -13.03 1.70 -12.96
CA LYS A 19 -13.46 1.76 -14.36
C LYS A 19 -14.42 2.92 -14.66
N PRO A 20 -15.48 3.17 -13.89
CA PRO A 20 -16.39 4.30 -14.09
C PRO A 20 -15.71 5.66 -14.16
N PHE A 21 -14.67 5.92 -13.37
CA PHE A 21 -13.96 7.20 -13.37
C PHE A 21 -13.23 7.50 -14.69
N PHE A 22 -12.85 6.47 -15.43
CA PHE A 22 -12.03 6.62 -16.62
C PHE A 22 -12.70 6.11 -17.90
N LEU A 23 -14.04 6.08 -17.96
CA LEU A 23 -14.81 5.65 -19.15
C LEU A 23 -14.56 6.54 -20.37
N SER A 24 -14.26 7.81 -20.17
CA SER A 24 -13.94 8.76 -21.24
C SER A 24 -12.59 8.49 -21.92
N TYR A 25 -11.73 7.69 -21.28
CA TYR A 25 -10.42 7.32 -21.81
C TYR A 25 -10.49 5.90 -22.39
N LYS A 26 -9.64 5.60 -23.38
CA LYS A 26 -9.61 4.30 -24.07
C LYS A 26 -8.19 3.73 -24.09
N GLY A 27 -8.07 2.43 -24.36
CA GLY A 27 -6.79 1.75 -24.55
C GLY A 27 -5.86 1.83 -23.35
N ASP A 28 -4.59 2.08 -23.64
CA ASP A 28 -3.53 2.12 -22.65
C ASP A 28 -3.70 3.27 -21.66
N LYS A 29 -4.21 4.42 -22.11
CA LYS A 29 -4.48 5.56 -21.24
C LYS A 29 -5.47 5.22 -20.12
N GLN A 30 -6.57 4.55 -20.45
CA GLN A 30 -7.53 4.08 -19.45
C GLN A 30 -6.91 3.06 -18.50
N THR A 31 -6.17 2.10 -19.05
CA THR A 31 -5.52 1.04 -18.27
C THR A 31 -4.53 1.63 -17.27
N THR A 32 -3.66 2.53 -17.71
CA THR A 32 -2.65 3.19 -16.88
C THR A 32 -3.28 4.01 -15.78
N LEU A 33 -4.25 4.87 -16.08
CA LEU A 33 -4.96 5.67 -15.07
C LEU A 33 -5.62 4.79 -14.00
N ARG A 34 -6.24 3.67 -14.41
CA ARG A 34 -6.86 2.73 -13.48
C ARG A 34 -5.83 2.05 -12.58
N VAL A 35 -4.74 1.53 -13.14
CA VAL A 35 -3.68 0.87 -12.37
C VAL A 35 -3.03 1.84 -11.38
N LEU A 36 -2.71 3.06 -11.80
CA LEU A 36 -2.19 4.10 -10.91
C LEU A 36 -3.18 4.48 -9.80
N THR A 37 -4.49 4.47 -10.08
CA THR A 37 -5.52 4.77 -9.07
C THR A 37 -5.66 3.65 -8.04
N ILE A 38 -5.64 2.40 -8.48
CA ILE A 38 -5.74 1.23 -7.60
C ILE A 38 -4.53 1.17 -6.67
N PHE A 39 -3.33 1.36 -7.21
CA PHE A 39 -2.09 1.19 -6.46
C PHE A 39 -1.44 2.52 -6.08
N GLY A 40 -1.42 2.79 -4.79
CA GLY A 40 -0.74 3.95 -4.21
C GLY A 40 0.65 3.59 -3.67
N SER A 41 1.45 4.61 -3.37
CA SER A 41 2.77 4.48 -2.75
C SER A 41 2.67 4.15 -1.25
N THR A 42 1.94 3.08 -0.92
CA THR A 42 1.62 2.72 0.46
C THR A 42 2.88 2.43 1.28
N THR A 43 3.83 1.69 0.70
CA THR A 43 5.06 1.29 1.41
C THR A 43 6.02 2.48 1.59
N PHE A 44 6.25 3.28 0.56
CA PHE A 44 7.29 4.32 0.59
C PHE A 44 6.78 5.69 1.02
N PHE A 45 5.52 5.98 0.87
CA PHE A 45 4.91 7.23 1.31
C PHE A 45 4.02 7.02 2.53
N GLY A 46 3.13 6.05 2.51
CA GLY A 46 2.13 5.83 3.56
C GLY A 46 2.72 5.30 4.87
N THR A 47 3.50 4.22 4.82
CA THR A 47 4.05 3.59 6.03
C THR A 47 4.91 4.53 6.88
N PRO A 48 5.83 5.36 6.32
CA PRO A 48 6.58 6.33 7.12
C PRO A 48 5.69 7.35 7.84
N ILE A 49 4.65 7.85 7.18
CA ILE A 49 3.71 8.82 7.79
C ILE A 49 2.94 8.15 8.93
N VAL A 50 2.41 6.96 8.69
CA VAL A 50 1.67 6.19 9.70
C VAL A 50 2.58 5.83 10.89
N SER A 51 3.83 5.46 10.62
CA SER A 51 4.84 5.19 11.66
C SER A 51 5.12 6.43 12.52
N ALA A 52 5.22 7.60 11.90
CA ALA A 52 5.48 8.85 12.61
C ALA A 52 4.31 9.29 13.51
N ILE A 53 3.05 8.97 13.13
CA ILE A 53 1.85 9.40 13.85
C ILE A 53 1.39 8.36 14.89
N TYR A 54 1.38 7.09 14.51
CA TYR A 54 0.80 5.99 15.32
C TYR A 54 1.85 5.00 15.83
N GLY A 55 3.15 5.25 15.58
CA GLY A 55 4.25 4.42 16.08
C GLY A 55 4.15 2.95 15.66
N PRO A 56 4.52 2.01 16.56
CA PRO A 56 4.54 0.57 16.25
C PRO A 56 3.18 0.00 15.84
N VAL A 57 2.08 0.52 16.38
CA VAL A 57 0.72 0.07 16.04
C VAL A 57 0.40 0.41 14.59
N GLY A 58 0.73 1.63 14.16
CA GLY A 58 0.57 2.03 12.75
C GLY A 58 1.42 1.20 11.79
N VAL A 59 2.67 0.91 12.17
CA VAL A 59 3.56 0.02 11.37
C VAL A 59 2.97 -1.37 11.25
N MET A 60 2.42 -1.92 12.32
CA MET A 60 1.75 -3.23 12.32
C MET A 60 0.56 -3.23 11.35
N TYR A 61 -0.36 -2.28 11.48
CA TYR A 61 -1.54 -2.22 10.60
C TYR A 61 -1.16 -1.95 9.14
N SER A 62 -0.19 -1.07 8.87
CA SER A 62 0.28 -0.80 7.51
C SER A 62 0.93 -2.03 6.87
N SER A 63 1.68 -2.81 7.64
CA SER A 63 2.32 -4.04 7.18
C SER A 63 1.30 -5.11 6.80
N ILE A 64 0.27 -5.30 7.65
CA ILE A 64 -0.83 -6.23 7.38
C ILE A 64 -1.63 -5.79 6.15
N PHE A 65 -1.95 -4.50 6.05
CA PHE A 65 -2.67 -3.95 4.91
C PHE A 65 -1.89 -4.11 3.60
N ASN A 66 -0.57 -3.93 3.64
CA ASN A 66 0.32 -4.08 2.49
C ASN A 66 0.42 -5.52 1.95
N ILE A 67 -0.07 -6.53 2.66
CA ILE A 67 -0.16 -7.90 2.13
C ILE A 67 -1.07 -7.90 0.89
N GLY A 68 -2.28 -7.35 1.02
CA GLY A 68 -3.20 -7.20 -0.11
C GLY A 68 -2.62 -6.37 -1.24
N TYR A 69 -2.01 -5.22 -0.91
CA TYR A 69 -1.32 -4.38 -1.89
C TYR A 69 -0.31 -5.16 -2.74
N ARG A 70 0.59 -5.90 -2.11
CA ARG A 70 1.62 -6.66 -2.80
C ARG A 70 1.05 -7.75 -3.69
N ILE A 71 0.06 -8.50 -3.18
CA ILE A 71 -0.59 -9.55 -3.96
C ILE A 71 -1.19 -8.97 -5.24
N PHE A 72 -1.98 -7.90 -5.15
CA PHE A 72 -2.66 -7.33 -6.31
C PHE A 72 -1.74 -6.52 -7.23
N LEU A 73 -0.74 -5.80 -6.70
CA LEU A 73 0.20 -5.02 -7.52
C LEU A 73 1.06 -5.94 -8.40
N TYR A 74 1.66 -6.97 -7.78
CA TYR A 74 2.56 -7.88 -8.48
C TYR A 74 1.83 -8.95 -9.30
N SER A 75 0.51 -9.04 -9.16
CA SER A 75 -0.35 -9.89 -9.99
C SER A 75 -1.15 -9.07 -11.01
N TYR A 76 -2.28 -8.52 -10.58
CA TYR A 76 -3.19 -7.77 -11.45
C TYR A 76 -2.51 -6.55 -12.09
N GLY A 77 -1.78 -5.76 -11.30
CA GLY A 77 -1.09 -4.56 -11.78
C GLY A 77 -0.08 -4.90 -12.88
N TYR A 78 0.78 -5.88 -12.61
CA TYR A 78 1.77 -6.37 -13.57
C TYR A 78 1.13 -6.89 -14.87
N ILE A 79 0.13 -7.78 -14.77
CA ILE A 79 -0.56 -8.34 -15.95
C ILE A 79 -1.21 -7.23 -16.80
N LYS A 80 -1.90 -6.29 -16.15
CA LYS A 80 -2.58 -5.21 -16.87
C LYS A 80 -1.59 -4.28 -17.58
N MET A 81 -0.45 -4.00 -16.98
CA MET A 81 0.56 -3.12 -17.56
C MET A 81 1.42 -3.82 -18.62
N SER A 82 1.80 -5.08 -18.42
CA SER A 82 2.58 -5.85 -19.38
C SER A 82 1.78 -6.25 -20.63
N GLY A 83 0.44 -6.18 -20.59
CA GLY A 83 -0.40 -6.64 -21.69
C GLY A 83 -0.50 -8.17 -21.80
N LEU A 84 0.08 -8.90 -20.87
CA LEU A 84 -0.02 -10.35 -20.81
C LEU A 84 -1.47 -10.78 -20.55
N LYS A 85 -1.85 -11.92 -21.10
CA LYS A 85 -3.13 -12.53 -20.77
C LYS A 85 -3.05 -13.23 -19.41
N MET A 86 -4.19 -13.32 -18.70
CA MET A 86 -4.35 -14.08 -17.46
C MET A 86 -4.32 -15.60 -17.75
N GLU A 87 -3.17 -16.09 -18.20
CA GLU A 87 -2.94 -17.51 -18.47
C GLU A 87 -2.20 -18.15 -17.30
N ALA A 88 -2.40 -19.45 -17.08
CA ALA A 88 -1.79 -20.20 -15.98
C ALA A 88 -0.25 -20.04 -15.91
N LYS A 89 0.42 -19.97 -17.06
CA LYS A 89 1.89 -19.75 -17.15
C LYS A 89 2.29 -18.40 -16.55
N ASN A 90 1.55 -17.35 -16.87
CA ASN A 90 1.83 -15.98 -16.40
C ASN A 90 1.50 -15.84 -14.90
N ILE A 91 0.43 -16.48 -14.45
CA ILE A 91 0.07 -16.56 -13.02
C ILE A 91 1.16 -17.30 -12.23
N LYS A 92 1.65 -18.43 -12.74
CA LYS A 92 2.75 -19.17 -12.11
C LYS A 92 4.01 -18.32 -11.96
N ALA A 93 4.40 -17.57 -12.99
CA ALA A 93 5.57 -16.69 -12.94
C ALA A 93 5.46 -15.60 -11.86
N MET A 94 4.23 -15.12 -11.56
CA MET A 94 4.01 -14.16 -10.48
C MET A 94 4.25 -14.78 -9.10
N PHE A 95 3.79 -16.02 -8.87
CA PHE A 95 4.02 -16.71 -7.59
C PHE A 95 5.49 -17.07 -7.34
N VAL A 96 6.33 -17.03 -8.36
CA VAL A 96 7.81 -17.20 -8.24
C VAL A 96 8.51 -15.88 -7.90
N ASN A 97 7.76 -14.74 -7.88
CA ASN A 97 8.33 -13.45 -7.50
C ASN A 97 8.79 -13.47 -6.02
N PRO A 98 10.07 -13.12 -5.71
CA PRO A 98 10.60 -13.17 -4.34
C PRO A 98 9.77 -12.36 -3.33
N ILE A 99 9.20 -11.22 -3.75
CA ILE A 99 8.36 -10.36 -2.90
C ILE A 99 7.06 -11.07 -2.53
N ILE A 100 6.45 -11.77 -3.49
CA ILE A 100 5.23 -12.57 -3.26
C ILE A 100 5.55 -13.75 -2.35
N ILE A 101 6.64 -14.48 -2.62
CA ILE A 101 7.07 -15.61 -1.78
C ILE A 101 7.32 -15.14 -0.35
N ALA A 102 8.09 -14.07 -0.15
CA ALA A 102 8.38 -13.54 1.18
C ALA A 102 7.10 -13.07 1.90
N THR A 103 6.15 -12.45 1.17
CA THR A 103 4.87 -12.01 1.72
C THR A 103 4.04 -13.19 2.22
N PHE A 104 3.92 -14.26 1.42
CA PHE A 104 3.18 -15.46 1.83
C PHE A 104 3.90 -16.24 2.95
N ALA A 105 5.23 -16.33 2.90
CA ALA A 105 6.00 -16.95 3.97
C ALA A 105 5.83 -16.21 5.31
N GLY A 106 5.93 -14.87 5.29
CA GLY A 106 5.70 -14.06 6.49
C GLY A 106 4.27 -14.18 7.01
N LEU A 107 3.27 -14.17 6.11
CA LEU A 107 1.88 -14.37 6.47
C LEU A 107 1.65 -15.76 7.09
N PHE A 108 2.24 -16.80 6.50
CA PHE A 108 2.15 -18.16 7.04
C PHE A 108 2.74 -18.24 8.44
N ILE A 109 3.96 -17.73 8.64
CA ILE A 109 4.60 -17.72 9.95
C ILE A 109 3.72 -16.97 10.96
N TRP A 110 3.22 -15.78 10.60
CA TRP A 110 2.40 -14.96 11.49
C TRP A 110 1.09 -15.66 11.89
N LEU A 111 0.38 -16.29 10.94
CA LEU A 111 -0.90 -16.96 11.23
C LEU A 111 -0.74 -18.28 11.98
N PHE A 112 0.32 -19.02 11.68
CA PHE A 112 0.50 -20.39 12.20
C PHE A 112 1.61 -20.50 13.25
N GLN A 113 2.18 -19.40 13.73
CA GLN A 113 3.29 -19.40 14.70
C GLN A 113 3.01 -20.26 15.94
N GLY A 114 1.78 -20.34 16.42
CA GLY A 114 1.41 -21.17 17.58
C GLY A 114 1.43 -22.69 17.30
N TYR A 115 1.38 -23.09 16.03
CA TYR A 115 1.45 -24.51 15.59
C TYR A 115 2.83 -24.93 15.13
N LEU A 116 3.75 -23.99 14.97
CA LEU A 116 5.13 -24.28 14.58
C LEU A 116 5.93 -24.80 15.77
N PRO A 117 7.04 -25.52 15.55
CA PRO A 117 7.94 -25.94 16.64
C PRO A 117 8.33 -24.75 17.50
N GLN A 118 8.12 -24.88 18.81
CA GLN A 118 8.44 -23.84 19.77
C GLN A 118 9.82 -24.05 20.35
N VAL A 119 10.55 -22.96 20.54
CA VAL A 119 11.86 -22.94 21.19
C VAL A 119 11.86 -21.94 22.33
N SER A 120 12.61 -22.23 23.38
CA SER A 120 12.79 -21.31 24.48
C SER A 120 13.80 -20.24 24.10
N VAL A 121 13.43 -18.99 24.24
CA VAL A 121 14.35 -17.85 24.11
C VAL A 121 14.36 -17.06 25.41
N THR A 122 15.55 -16.57 25.78
CA THR A 122 15.72 -15.72 26.96
C THR A 122 15.67 -14.27 26.50
N GLY A 123 14.69 -13.51 26.98
CA GLY A 123 14.56 -12.08 26.73
C GLY A 123 15.64 -11.26 27.42
N ALA A 124 15.70 -9.96 27.13
CA ALA A 124 16.72 -9.05 27.66
C ALA A 124 16.66 -8.90 29.20
N GLU A 125 15.51 -9.13 29.81
CA GLU A 125 15.28 -9.08 31.27
C GLU A 125 15.45 -10.45 31.94
N GLY A 126 15.90 -11.48 31.20
CA GLY A 126 16.11 -12.84 31.72
C GLY A 126 14.85 -13.70 31.74
N GLU A 127 13.74 -13.22 31.24
CA GLU A 127 12.50 -13.98 31.09
C GLU A 127 12.63 -15.04 29.99
N ILE A 128 12.08 -16.22 30.26
CA ILE A 128 12.05 -17.31 29.28
C ILE A 128 10.68 -17.34 28.62
N SER A 129 10.65 -17.15 27.31
CA SER A 129 9.43 -17.24 26.50
C SER A 129 9.52 -18.35 25.46
N GLN A 130 8.38 -18.97 25.13
CA GLN A 130 8.27 -19.93 24.05
C GLN A 130 7.86 -19.19 22.78
N VAL A 131 8.65 -19.33 21.74
CA VAL A 131 8.39 -18.70 20.43
C VAL A 131 8.57 -19.68 19.30
N ALA A 132 7.87 -19.45 18.20
CA ALA A 132 8.05 -20.27 17.00
C ALA A 132 9.51 -20.20 16.51
N PHE A 133 10.10 -21.34 16.18
CA PHE A 133 11.48 -21.45 15.67
C PHE A 133 11.77 -20.48 14.50
N LEU A 134 10.79 -20.25 13.61
CA LEU A 134 10.91 -19.36 12.46
C LEU A 134 10.81 -17.87 12.80
N ARG A 135 10.61 -17.49 14.06
CA ARG A 135 10.67 -16.10 14.51
C ARG A 135 12.14 -15.69 14.66
N ILE A 136 12.79 -15.45 13.53
CA ILE A 136 14.23 -15.11 13.47
C ILE A 136 14.58 -13.81 14.20
N ASP A 137 13.59 -12.93 14.41
CA ASP A 137 13.72 -11.74 15.25
C ASP A 137 14.11 -12.07 16.69
N GLN A 138 13.71 -13.22 17.19
CA GLN A 138 13.99 -13.69 18.56
C GLN A 138 14.94 -14.89 18.59
N THR A 139 14.84 -15.79 17.63
CA THR A 139 15.62 -17.02 17.62
C THR A 139 17.02 -16.87 16.99
N ALA A 140 17.19 -15.88 16.11
CA ALA A 140 18.45 -15.57 15.44
C ALA A 140 18.70 -14.05 15.31
N PRO A 141 18.79 -13.29 16.42
CA PRO A 141 18.95 -11.84 16.37
C PRO A 141 20.17 -11.38 15.56
N TRP A 142 21.23 -12.15 15.58
CA TRP A 142 22.47 -11.93 14.80
C TRP A 142 22.22 -11.91 13.29
N LEU A 143 21.22 -12.65 12.81
CA LEU A 143 20.79 -12.66 11.40
C LEU A 143 19.77 -11.57 11.15
N PHE A 144 18.82 -11.38 12.07
CA PHE A 144 17.72 -10.42 11.92
C PHE A 144 18.20 -8.96 11.95
N GLN A 145 19.11 -8.58 12.85
CA GLN A 145 19.57 -7.19 12.99
C GLN A 145 20.18 -6.60 11.71
N PRO A 146 21.11 -7.27 11.00
CA PRO A 146 21.59 -6.75 9.72
C PRO A 146 20.47 -6.58 8.67
N MET A 147 19.51 -7.51 8.65
CA MET A 147 18.34 -7.41 7.74
C MET A 147 17.45 -6.24 8.11
N ASP A 148 17.25 -5.96 9.40
CA ASP A 148 16.47 -4.83 9.89
C ASP A 148 17.12 -3.48 9.55
N TYR A 149 18.45 -3.37 9.69
CA TYR A 149 19.19 -2.18 9.22
C TYR A 149 19.04 -1.94 7.72
N LEU A 150 19.14 -3.00 6.91
CA LEU A 150 18.93 -2.90 5.46
C LEU A 150 17.47 -2.54 5.12
N ALA A 151 16.51 -3.11 5.84
CA ALA A 151 15.10 -2.75 5.70
C ALA A 151 14.84 -1.29 6.06
N GLY A 152 15.49 -0.77 7.10
CA GLY A 152 15.43 0.63 7.51
C GLY A 152 15.91 1.62 6.45
N LEU A 153 16.82 1.22 5.56
CA LEU A 153 17.27 2.05 4.44
C LEU A 153 16.23 2.20 3.33
N SER A 154 15.25 1.32 3.25
CA SER A 154 14.30 1.29 2.12
C SER A 154 13.48 2.57 2.01
N SER A 155 13.01 3.14 3.13
CA SER A 155 12.24 4.39 3.13
C SER A 155 13.08 5.61 2.74
N PRO A 156 14.24 5.91 3.35
CA PRO A 156 15.09 7.02 2.93
C PRO A 156 15.54 6.95 1.47
N LEU A 157 15.94 5.77 1.00
CA LEU A 157 16.35 5.58 -0.40
C LEU A 157 15.18 5.79 -1.37
N ALA A 158 13.98 5.31 -1.01
CA ALA A 158 12.78 5.55 -1.81
C ALA A 158 12.43 7.04 -1.90
N TRP A 159 12.57 7.80 -0.80
CA TRP A 159 12.32 9.24 -0.80
C TRP A 159 13.32 9.99 -1.66
N LEU A 160 14.61 9.60 -1.62
CA LEU A 160 15.63 10.15 -2.51
C LEU A 160 15.32 9.84 -3.98
N ALA A 161 14.93 8.60 -4.29
CA ALA A 161 14.55 8.20 -5.65
C ALA A 161 13.31 8.94 -6.15
N ILE A 162 12.28 9.10 -5.29
CA ILE A 162 11.09 9.89 -5.61
C ILE A 162 11.49 11.35 -5.87
N GLY A 163 12.30 11.95 -5.00
CA GLY A 163 12.78 13.32 -5.15
C GLY A 163 13.56 13.54 -6.45
N ALA A 164 14.47 12.63 -6.80
CA ALA A 164 15.21 12.65 -8.05
C ALA A 164 14.29 12.58 -9.27
N THR A 165 13.36 11.62 -9.28
CA THR A 165 12.38 11.47 -10.37
C THR A 165 11.49 12.71 -10.52
N LEU A 166 11.06 13.31 -9.40
CA LEU A 166 10.27 14.55 -9.42
C LEU A 166 11.09 15.73 -9.97
N GLY A 167 12.40 15.76 -9.71
CA GLY A 167 13.31 16.79 -10.24
C GLY A 167 13.50 16.72 -11.76
N GLU A 168 13.35 15.54 -12.36
CA GLU A 168 13.45 15.34 -13.81
C GLU A 168 12.18 15.75 -14.60
N VAL A 169 11.02 15.74 -13.92
CA VAL A 169 9.73 16.03 -14.56
C VAL A 169 9.43 17.52 -14.47
N SER A 170 9.15 18.13 -15.62
CA SER A 170 8.75 19.53 -15.66
C SER A 170 7.37 19.73 -15.01
N PHE A 171 7.32 20.42 -13.85
CA PHE A 171 6.09 20.78 -13.18
C PHE A 171 5.12 21.52 -14.11
N LYS A 172 5.62 22.42 -14.96
CA LYS A 172 4.81 23.18 -15.93
C LYS A 172 4.10 22.24 -16.92
N LYS A 173 4.79 21.19 -17.39
CA LYS A 173 4.19 20.19 -18.27
C LYS A 173 3.16 19.34 -17.54
N ALA A 174 3.47 18.84 -16.35
CA ALA A 174 2.53 18.05 -15.54
C ALA A 174 1.28 18.87 -15.19
N ALA A 175 1.44 20.13 -14.77
CA ALA A 175 0.36 21.02 -14.41
C ALA A 175 -0.51 21.46 -15.60
N SER A 176 0.01 21.44 -16.84
CA SER A 176 -0.77 21.75 -18.04
C SER A 176 -1.71 20.60 -18.45
N GLU A 177 -1.50 19.39 -17.97
CA GLU A 177 -2.27 18.21 -18.35
C GLU A 177 -3.49 18.00 -17.45
N LYS A 178 -4.69 18.34 -17.95
CA LYS A 178 -5.97 18.19 -17.20
C LYS A 178 -6.21 16.76 -16.69
N THR A 179 -5.77 15.75 -17.41
CA THR A 179 -5.92 14.35 -17.02
C THR A 179 -5.19 14.05 -15.70
N SER A 180 -3.99 14.59 -15.51
CA SER A 180 -3.19 14.40 -14.30
C SER A 180 -3.83 15.05 -13.07
N TRP A 181 -4.50 16.20 -13.22
CA TRP A 181 -5.29 16.85 -12.16
C TRP A 181 -6.50 15.99 -11.75
N TYR A 182 -7.29 15.57 -12.74
CA TYR A 182 -8.45 14.70 -12.50
C TYR A 182 -8.04 13.40 -11.80
N TYR A 183 -7.00 12.75 -12.32
CA TYR A 183 -6.44 11.55 -11.71
C TYR A 183 -6.01 11.79 -10.26
N SER A 184 -5.26 12.86 -9.98
CA SER A 184 -4.76 13.17 -8.64
C SER A 184 -5.91 13.38 -7.65
N LEU A 185 -6.97 14.07 -8.08
CA LEU A 185 -8.17 14.25 -7.26
C LEU A 185 -8.87 12.93 -6.98
N VAL A 186 -9.07 12.08 -7.98
CA VAL A 186 -9.66 10.74 -7.78
C VAL A 186 -8.79 9.92 -6.82
N LYS A 187 -7.46 9.92 -7.02
CA LYS A 187 -6.54 9.11 -6.22
C LYS A 187 -6.44 9.55 -4.77
N VAL A 188 -6.25 10.85 -4.52
CA VAL A 188 -5.88 11.36 -3.19
C VAL A 188 -7.10 11.82 -2.38
N VAL A 189 -8.23 12.07 -3.05
CA VAL A 189 -9.46 12.48 -2.37
C VAL A 189 -10.52 11.38 -2.39
N PHE A 190 -10.88 10.89 -3.58
CA PHE A 190 -11.99 9.94 -3.68
C PHE A 190 -11.64 8.57 -3.08
N VAL A 191 -10.45 8.03 -3.37
CA VAL A 191 -10.06 6.69 -2.87
C VAL A 191 -10.04 6.62 -1.34
N PRO A 192 -9.41 7.54 -0.58
CA PRO A 192 -9.48 7.52 0.88
C PRO A 192 -10.89 7.80 1.41
N ALA A 193 -11.68 8.70 0.79
CA ALA A 193 -13.07 8.95 1.19
C ALA A 193 -13.93 7.69 1.03
N LEU A 194 -13.77 6.95 -0.06
CA LEU A 194 -14.45 5.68 -0.28
C LEU A 194 -14.14 4.67 0.84
N ASN A 195 -12.88 4.59 1.28
CA ASN A 195 -12.49 3.72 2.39
C ASN A 195 -13.17 4.12 3.70
N ILE A 196 -13.23 5.41 4.01
CA ILE A 196 -13.92 5.90 5.22
C ILE A 196 -15.40 5.47 5.18
N VAL A 197 -16.09 5.74 4.06
CA VAL A 197 -17.53 5.46 3.95
C VAL A 197 -17.81 3.96 4.11
N ILE A 198 -17.07 3.12 3.40
CA ILE A 198 -17.32 1.67 3.46
C ILE A 198 -16.95 1.11 4.84
N LEU A 199 -15.80 1.50 5.41
CA LEU A 199 -15.40 1.04 6.75
C LEU A 199 -16.34 1.54 7.84
N ALA A 200 -16.89 2.77 7.71
CA ALA A 200 -17.90 3.25 8.63
C ALA A 200 -19.16 2.37 8.61
N VAL A 201 -19.64 2.01 7.41
CA VAL A 201 -20.80 1.10 7.27
C VAL A 201 -20.47 -0.28 7.83
N LEU A 202 -19.31 -0.85 7.51
CA LEU A 202 -18.91 -2.19 7.95
C LEU A 202 -18.69 -2.25 9.47
N THR A 203 -18.17 -1.18 10.07
CA THR A 203 -18.00 -1.08 11.53
C THR A 203 -19.35 -0.87 12.23
N ALA A 204 -20.20 0.03 11.72
CA ALA A 204 -21.54 0.28 12.27
C ALA A 204 -22.44 -0.96 12.21
N THR A 205 -22.30 -1.78 11.18
CA THR A 205 -23.05 -3.06 11.04
C THR A 205 -22.40 -4.25 11.75
N ASN A 206 -21.24 -4.03 12.39
CA ASN A 206 -20.43 -5.07 13.04
C ASN A 206 -20.04 -6.26 12.13
N ILE A 207 -20.01 -6.03 10.80
CA ILE A 207 -19.57 -7.04 9.81
C ILE A 207 -18.05 -7.14 9.78
N LEU A 208 -17.36 -5.99 9.76
CA LEU A 208 -15.90 -5.90 9.78
C LEU A 208 -15.46 -4.71 10.63
N PRO A 209 -15.64 -4.78 11.96
CA PRO A 209 -15.30 -3.67 12.85
C PRO A 209 -13.79 -3.43 12.85
N VAL A 210 -13.42 -2.16 12.81
CA VAL A 210 -12.03 -1.71 12.94
C VAL A 210 -11.96 -0.60 13.99
N ASN A 211 -10.85 -0.55 14.74
CA ASN A 211 -10.58 0.56 15.66
C ASN A 211 -10.05 1.78 14.91
N PHE A 212 -9.94 2.89 15.61
CA PHE A 212 -9.55 4.16 15.02
C PHE A 212 -8.16 4.12 14.38
N GLU A 213 -7.16 3.51 15.02
CA GLU A 213 -5.79 3.43 14.50
C GLU A 213 -5.73 2.62 13.19
N ALA A 214 -6.54 1.54 13.11
CA ALA A 214 -6.66 0.75 11.89
C ALA A 214 -7.32 1.56 10.76
N LEU A 215 -8.44 2.25 11.05
CA LEU A 215 -9.08 3.15 10.08
C LEU A 215 -8.10 4.21 9.58
N ALA A 216 -7.47 4.92 10.52
CA ALA A 216 -6.57 6.02 10.20
C ALA A 216 -5.37 5.54 9.38
N THR A 217 -4.80 4.40 9.74
CA THR A 217 -3.74 3.75 8.94
C THR A 217 -4.21 3.47 7.51
N ILE A 218 -5.36 2.81 7.34
CA ILE A 218 -5.89 2.46 6.01
C ILE A 218 -6.15 3.71 5.18
N VAL A 219 -6.77 4.74 5.76
CA VAL A 219 -7.08 5.98 5.03
C VAL A 219 -5.83 6.72 4.60
N ILE A 220 -4.82 6.86 5.46
CA ILE A 220 -3.54 7.47 5.13
C ILE A 220 -2.82 6.65 4.05
N MET A 221 -2.82 5.32 4.15
CA MET A 221 -2.25 4.43 3.14
C MET A 221 -2.94 4.59 1.77
N MET A 222 -4.24 4.85 1.75
CA MET A 222 -5.02 5.06 0.53
C MET A 222 -4.92 6.49 -0.03
N ALA A 223 -4.64 7.48 0.83
CA ALA A 223 -4.41 8.89 0.44
C ALA A 223 -3.03 9.13 -0.20
N THR A 224 -2.26 8.07 -0.42
CA THR A 224 -0.91 8.14 -1.01
C THR A 224 -0.94 8.43 -2.51
N PRO A 225 0.14 9.01 -3.08
CA PRO A 225 0.25 9.23 -4.53
C PRO A 225 0.33 7.91 -5.30
N ALA A 226 0.48 7.98 -6.62
CA ALA A 226 0.72 6.81 -7.47
C ALA A 226 1.87 5.96 -6.94
N ALA A 227 1.72 4.64 -6.98
CA ALA A 227 2.81 3.73 -6.63
C ALA A 227 3.96 3.87 -7.62
N THR A 228 5.18 4.06 -7.10
CA THR A 228 6.40 4.12 -7.92
C THR A 228 6.54 2.88 -8.80
N VAL A 229 6.22 1.70 -8.26
CA VAL A 229 6.26 0.44 -9.02
C VAL A 229 5.21 0.41 -10.14
N ALA A 230 4.00 0.94 -9.93
CA ALA A 230 2.97 1.02 -10.97
C ALA A 230 3.37 1.99 -12.08
N ALA A 231 3.98 3.13 -11.73
CA ALA A 231 4.55 4.06 -12.69
C ALA A 231 5.74 3.45 -13.46
N ALA A 232 6.61 2.71 -12.77
CA ALA A 232 7.71 1.98 -13.39
C ALA A 232 7.20 0.92 -14.40
N TYR A 233 6.11 0.25 -14.11
CA TYR A 233 5.47 -0.65 -15.08
C TYR A 233 4.99 0.11 -16.32
N ALA A 234 4.37 1.29 -16.16
CA ALA A 234 3.95 2.12 -17.28
C ALA A 234 5.13 2.48 -18.19
N ILE A 235 6.26 2.83 -17.60
CA ILE A 235 7.49 3.18 -18.33
C ILE A 235 8.10 1.93 -19.00
N SER A 236 8.25 0.84 -18.25
CA SER A 236 8.93 -0.37 -18.72
C SER A 236 8.17 -1.09 -19.83
N PHE A 237 6.83 -0.98 -19.84
CA PHE A 237 5.99 -1.60 -20.87
C PHE A 237 5.49 -0.62 -21.92
N ASP A 238 6.03 0.61 -21.95
CA ASP A 238 5.65 1.68 -22.86
C ASP A 238 4.13 1.96 -22.90
N ARG A 239 3.53 1.99 -21.69
CA ARG A 239 2.11 2.24 -21.49
C ARG A 239 1.85 3.64 -20.97
N GLU A 240 1.83 4.65 -21.85
CA GLU A 240 1.60 6.05 -21.47
C GLU A 240 2.61 6.55 -20.42
N ALA A 241 3.90 6.30 -20.65
CA ALA A 241 5.00 6.60 -19.71
C ALA A 241 5.00 8.08 -19.25
N LEU A 242 4.79 9.01 -20.20
CA LEU A 242 4.74 10.45 -19.87
C LEU A 242 3.54 10.79 -18.99
N LEU A 243 2.36 10.23 -19.25
CA LEU A 243 1.18 10.40 -18.42
C LEU A 243 1.43 9.85 -17.01
N ALA A 244 2.03 8.67 -16.91
CA ALA A 244 2.35 8.05 -15.61
C ALA A 244 3.30 8.92 -14.79
N SER A 245 4.33 9.50 -15.42
CA SER A 245 5.28 10.41 -14.78
C SER A 245 4.61 11.71 -14.30
N ASN A 246 3.81 12.35 -15.16
CA ASN A 246 3.07 13.56 -14.83
C ASN A 246 2.04 13.32 -13.72
N ALA A 247 1.30 12.22 -13.80
CA ALA A 247 0.32 11.81 -12.79
C ALA A 247 0.99 11.51 -11.43
N SER A 248 2.16 10.85 -11.45
CA SER A 248 2.95 10.56 -10.24
C SER A 248 3.41 11.85 -9.57
N LEU A 249 4.00 12.79 -10.33
CA LEU A 249 4.43 14.09 -9.82
C LEU A 249 3.26 14.84 -9.19
N LEU A 250 2.17 15.02 -9.93
CA LEU A 250 1.05 15.84 -9.47
C LEU A 250 0.35 15.20 -8.27
N SER A 251 0.12 13.89 -8.29
CA SER A 251 -0.48 13.19 -7.15
C SER A 251 0.41 13.21 -5.91
N THR A 252 1.75 13.27 -6.06
CA THR A 252 2.66 13.42 -4.91
C THR A 252 2.48 14.78 -4.27
N ILE A 253 2.39 15.85 -5.05
CA ILE A 253 2.13 17.21 -4.54
C ILE A 253 0.77 17.24 -3.83
N PHE A 254 -0.27 16.68 -4.45
CA PHE A 254 -1.59 16.56 -3.83
C PHE A 254 -1.55 15.77 -2.52
N ALA A 255 -0.85 14.65 -2.49
CA ALA A 255 -0.74 13.83 -1.27
C ALA A 255 -0.03 14.58 -0.14
N VAL A 256 1.05 15.31 -0.43
CA VAL A 256 1.77 16.12 0.57
C VAL A 256 0.84 17.18 1.17
N VAL A 257 0.07 17.87 0.33
CA VAL A 257 -0.84 18.94 0.78
C VAL A 257 -2.08 18.38 1.50
N LEU A 258 -2.65 17.28 1.00
CA LEU A 258 -3.92 16.75 1.51
C LEU A 258 -3.75 15.72 2.65
N THR A 259 -2.57 15.16 2.87
CA THR A 259 -2.37 14.25 4.02
C THR A 259 -2.65 14.92 5.37
N PRO A 260 -2.17 16.16 5.65
CA PRO A 260 -2.57 16.87 6.87
C PRO A 260 -4.09 17.10 6.97
N VAL A 261 -4.75 17.37 5.85
CA VAL A 261 -6.22 17.53 5.82
C VAL A 261 -6.91 16.23 6.19
N TRP A 262 -6.43 15.08 5.65
CA TRP A 262 -6.95 13.76 6.01
C TRP A 262 -6.74 13.43 7.48
N ILE A 263 -5.60 13.82 8.07
CA ILE A 263 -5.34 13.63 9.50
C ILE A 263 -6.38 14.42 10.33
N VAL A 264 -6.68 15.67 9.96
CA VAL A 264 -7.71 16.46 10.64
C VAL A 264 -9.10 15.83 10.49
N VAL A 265 -9.47 15.39 9.27
CA VAL A 265 -10.74 14.69 9.03
C VAL A 265 -10.87 13.44 9.89
N LEU A 266 -9.79 12.66 10.01
CA LEU A 266 -9.75 11.46 10.84
C LEU A 266 -9.93 11.79 12.32
N GLN A 267 -9.29 12.85 12.83
CA GLN A 267 -9.50 13.31 14.22
C GLN A 267 -10.97 13.72 14.49
N MET A 268 -11.61 14.38 13.52
CA MET A 268 -13.04 14.69 13.63
C MET A 268 -13.90 13.42 13.67
N ILE A 269 -13.57 12.40 12.86
CA ILE A 269 -14.25 11.10 12.85
C ILE A 269 -14.05 10.37 14.17
N HIS A 270 -12.85 10.44 14.77
CA HIS A 270 -12.59 9.85 16.08
C HIS A 270 -13.53 10.39 17.15
N GLY A 271 -13.81 11.69 17.12
CA GLY A 271 -14.76 12.35 18.05
C GLY A 271 -16.21 11.84 17.96
N ILE A 272 -16.59 11.14 16.87
CA ILE A 272 -17.94 10.57 16.72
C ILE A 272 -18.10 9.26 17.53
N GLY A 273 -16.99 8.60 17.94
CA GLY A 273 -17.01 7.39 18.77
C GLY A 273 -17.42 6.09 18.05
N LEU A 274 -17.51 6.09 16.73
CA LEU A 274 -17.87 4.91 15.93
C LEU A 274 -16.75 3.85 15.89
N PHE A 275 -15.50 4.30 15.97
CA PHE A 275 -14.29 3.49 15.84
C PHE A 275 -13.56 3.42 17.17
N SER A 276 -14.23 2.92 18.19
CA SER A 276 -13.67 2.74 19.55
C SER A 276 -12.77 1.52 19.66
#